data_231277ce7d8b56c690b945f57c695857
#
_entry.id   231277ce7d8b56c690b945f57c695857
#
_cell.length_a   1.000
_cell.length_b   1.000
_cell.length_c   1.000
_cell.angle_alpha   90.00
_cell.angle_beta   90.00
_cell.angle_gamma   90.00
#
_symmetry.space_group_name_H-M   'P 1'
#
loop_
_entity.id
_entity.type
_entity.pdbx_description
1 polymer ?
#
loop_
_entity_poly.entity_id
_entity_poly.type
_entity_poly.pdbx_seq_one_letter_code
_entity_poly.pdbx_strand_id
1 'polypeptide(L)'
;VDGRTLVTKTAFRYLHTLENMGTSPEPNLTVLWSTHLPQAFKEFCAKTSIASSSIQYENDDVMRVYHGDDYAIACCVSSMRIGKEMQFFGARANLAKCLLYALNGGVDEISKKQVGPKFRAVEGDTLEYDDVVEKFNDMMRWLAGVYVNALNIIHYMHDKYCYERIQMALHDKHVHRWFATGIAGLSVVADSLSAIKYAKVHPVRDEQALSWTSRSRATSPSTATTTTASTSSHTMLCTSSWSTSA
;
A
#
# COMPACT_ATOMS: atom_id res chain seq x y z
N VAL A 1 -1.55 -29.62 1.39
CA VAL A 1 -2.65 -30.56 1.20
C VAL A 1 -2.43 -31.71 2.17
N ASP A 2 -3.44 -32.10 2.93
CA ASP A 2 -3.38 -33.17 3.94
C ASP A 2 -2.24 -33.03 4.96
N GLY A 3 -1.87 -31.82 5.32
CA GLY A 3 -0.76 -31.52 6.21
C GLY A 3 0.63 -31.75 5.59
N ARG A 4 0.70 -32.05 4.28
CA ARG A 4 1.96 -32.21 3.57
C ARG A 4 2.33 -30.94 2.82
N THR A 5 3.62 -30.65 2.76
CA THR A 5 4.14 -29.56 1.92
C THR A 5 4.37 -30.04 0.49
N LEU A 6 4.16 -29.15 -0.49
CA LEU A 6 4.42 -29.44 -1.90
C LEU A 6 5.76 -28.85 -2.37
N VAL A 7 6.77 -28.91 -1.50
CA VAL A 7 8.12 -28.46 -1.86
C VAL A 7 8.79 -29.50 -2.74
N THR A 8 8.95 -29.14 -4.01
CA THR A 8 9.59 -29.96 -5.04
C THR A 8 10.79 -29.23 -5.63
N LYS A 9 11.55 -29.90 -6.49
CA LYS A 9 12.62 -29.27 -7.28
C LYS A 9 12.13 -28.03 -8.04
N THR A 10 10.86 -28.03 -8.46
CA THR A 10 10.25 -26.88 -9.17
C THR A 10 10.10 -25.67 -8.25
N ALA A 11 9.76 -25.86 -6.96
CA ALA A 11 9.67 -24.78 -5.99
C ALA A 11 11.02 -24.04 -5.84
N PHE A 12 12.13 -24.79 -5.78
CA PHE A 12 13.47 -24.18 -5.77
C PHE A 12 13.80 -23.47 -7.08
N ARG A 13 13.35 -23.98 -8.22
CA ARG A 13 13.55 -23.33 -9.52
C ARG A 13 12.81 -22.00 -9.64
N TYR A 14 11.61 -21.88 -9.10
CA TYR A 14 10.89 -20.60 -9.05
C TYR A 14 11.67 -19.54 -8.27
N LEU A 15 12.18 -19.89 -7.09
CA LEU A 15 13.01 -18.97 -6.31
C LEU A 15 14.31 -18.60 -7.04
N HIS A 16 14.98 -19.58 -7.66
CA HIS A 16 16.19 -19.32 -8.46
C HIS A 16 15.90 -18.41 -9.67
N THR A 17 14.69 -18.48 -10.23
CA THR A 17 14.30 -17.56 -11.31
C THR A 17 14.30 -16.11 -10.85
N LEU A 18 13.87 -15.82 -9.62
CA LEU A 18 13.93 -14.46 -9.07
C LEU A 18 15.38 -13.94 -8.98
N GLU A 19 16.32 -14.80 -8.58
CA GLU A 19 17.75 -14.44 -8.54
C GLU A 19 18.25 -14.11 -9.95
N ASN A 20 17.86 -14.90 -10.97
CA ASN A 20 18.26 -14.67 -12.36
C ASN A 20 17.65 -13.41 -12.99
N MET A 21 16.46 -13.01 -12.54
CA MET A 21 15.79 -11.80 -13.02
C MET A 21 16.35 -10.52 -12.40
N GLY A 22 17.16 -10.65 -11.35
CA GLY A 22 17.73 -9.53 -10.63
C GLY A 22 16.77 -8.88 -9.63
N THR A 23 17.21 -7.81 -9.00
CA THR A 23 16.43 -7.07 -8.00
C THR A 23 15.38 -6.19 -8.68
N SER A 24 14.16 -6.69 -8.77
CA SER A 24 13.01 -5.95 -9.28
C SER A 24 11.80 -6.20 -8.37
N PRO A 25 10.97 -5.20 -8.08
CA PRO A 25 9.76 -5.42 -7.27
C PRO A 25 8.72 -6.29 -7.99
N GLU A 26 8.78 -6.35 -9.32
CA GLU A 26 7.85 -7.12 -10.16
C GLU A 26 8.59 -7.83 -11.31
N PRO A 27 8.17 -9.04 -11.67
CA PRO A 27 7.13 -9.84 -11.04
C PRO A 27 7.55 -10.35 -9.66
N ASN A 28 6.61 -10.45 -8.72
CA ASN A 28 6.88 -11.01 -7.40
C ASN A 28 6.39 -12.46 -7.27
N LEU A 29 6.99 -13.17 -6.32
CA LEU A 29 6.62 -14.53 -5.96
C LEU A 29 6.10 -14.58 -4.53
N THR A 30 4.90 -15.15 -4.33
CA THR A 30 4.37 -15.39 -3.00
C THR A 30 4.67 -16.80 -2.54
N VAL A 31 5.34 -16.91 -1.40
CA VAL A 31 5.58 -18.16 -0.71
C VAL A 31 4.53 -18.35 0.37
N LEU A 32 3.78 -19.43 0.32
CA LEU A 32 2.90 -19.83 1.41
C LEU A 32 3.76 -20.44 2.52
N TRP A 33 4.06 -19.61 3.51
CA TRP A 33 4.97 -19.96 4.59
C TRP A 33 4.27 -20.78 5.66
N SER A 34 4.84 -21.94 6.00
CA SER A 34 4.36 -22.81 7.05
C SER A 34 5.50 -23.28 7.95
N THR A 35 5.18 -23.54 9.21
CA THR A 35 6.11 -24.19 10.14
C THR A 35 6.56 -25.56 9.66
N HIS A 36 5.74 -26.22 8.84
CA HIS A 36 6.00 -27.56 8.27
C HIS A 36 6.91 -27.58 7.03
N LEU A 37 7.29 -26.43 6.49
CA LEU A 37 8.19 -26.38 5.34
C LEU A 37 9.56 -27.00 5.67
N PRO A 38 10.18 -27.74 4.73
CA PRO A 38 11.52 -28.28 4.91
C PRO A 38 12.54 -27.18 5.21
N GLN A 39 13.44 -27.44 6.14
CA GLN A 39 14.45 -26.48 6.58
C GLN A 39 15.30 -25.94 5.41
N ALA A 40 15.75 -26.81 4.51
CA ALA A 40 16.53 -26.40 3.33
C ALA A 40 15.75 -25.41 2.42
N PHE A 41 14.42 -25.56 2.32
CA PHE A 41 13.60 -24.62 1.57
C PHE A 41 13.47 -23.28 2.27
N LYS A 42 13.30 -23.27 3.60
CA LYS A 42 13.27 -22.04 4.41
C LYS A 42 14.57 -21.24 4.27
N GLU A 43 15.71 -21.94 4.34
CA GLU A 43 17.03 -21.33 4.17
C GLU A 43 17.21 -20.73 2.76
N PHE A 44 16.74 -21.45 1.73
CA PHE A 44 16.79 -20.94 0.37
C PHE A 44 15.89 -19.72 0.16
N CYS A 45 14.68 -19.74 0.75
CA CYS A 45 13.79 -18.58 0.76
C CYS A 45 14.46 -17.36 1.44
N ALA A 46 15.08 -17.55 2.59
CA ALA A 46 15.78 -16.49 3.31
C ALA A 46 16.94 -15.91 2.48
N LYS A 47 17.72 -16.80 1.82
CA LYS A 47 18.79 -16.37 0.91
C LYS A 47 18.25 -15.55 -0.26
N THR A 48 17.16 -15.99 -0.88
CA THR A 48 16.51 -15.27 -1.98
C THR A 48 15.99 -13.90 -1.50
N SER A 49 15.42 -13.83 -0.29
CA SER A 49 14.94 -12.55 0.28
C SER A 49 16.05 -11.53 0.53
N ILE A 50 17.26 -11.99 0.82
CA ILE A 50 18.44 -11.12 0.95
C ILE A 50 18.87 -10.59 -0.42
N ALA A 51 18.77 -11.44 -1.45
CA ALA A 51 19.26 -11.13 -2.80
C ALA A 51 18.21 -10.36 -3.65
N SER A 52 16.93 -10.47 -3.35
CA SER A 52 15.85 -9.92 -4.17
C SER A 52 14.69 -9.42 -3.34
N SER A 53 14.11 -8.28 -3.73
CA SER A 53 12.87 -7.73 -3.16
C SER A 53 11.60 -8.32 -3.79
N SER A 54 11.73 -9.25 -4.73
CA SER A 54 10.62 -9.83 -5.50
C SER A 54 9.94 -11.03 -4.84
N ILE A 55 10.25 -11.30 -3.58
CA ILE A 55 9.65 -12.39 -2.80
C ILE A 55 8.82 -11.83 -1.65
N GLN A 56 7.65 -12.41 -1.45
CA GLN A 56 6.78 -12.10 -0.31
C GLN A 56 6.28 -13.39 0.33
N TYR A 57 5.78 -13.27 1.55
CA TYR A 57 5.34 -14.42 2.36
C TYR A 57 3.93 -14.21 2.87
N GLU A 58 3.13 -15.27 2.78
CA GLU A 58 1.83 -15.36 3.42
C GLU A 58 1.83 -16.53 4.41
N ASN A 59 1.18 -16.33 5.55
CA ASN A 59 1.16 -17.34 6.61
C ASN A 59 0.13 -18.45 6.29
N ASP A 60 0.60 -19.54 5.70
CA ASP A 60 -0.24 -20.69 5.33
C ASP A 60 -0.91 -21.35 6.54
N ASP A 61 -0.22 -21.44 7.67
CA ASP A 61 -0.76 -22.05 8.88
C ASP A 61 -1.99 -21.28 9.39
N VAL A 62 -2.01 -19.96 9.23
CA VAL A 62 -3.15 -19.08 9.59
C VAL A 62 -4.22 -19.09 8.50
N MET A 63 -3.82 -18.94 7.23
CA MET A 63 -4.78 -18.84 6.12
C MET A 63 -5.62 -20.10 5.96
N ARG A 64 -5.04 -21.27 6.19
CA ARG A 64 -5.76 -22.55 6.14
C ARG A 64 -6.83 -22.71 7.19
N VAL A 65 -6.73 -22.02 8.32
CA VAL A 65 -7.79 -22.00 9.34
C VAL A 65 -9.06 -21.35 8.79
N TYR A 66 -8.93 -20.30 7.96
CA TYR A 66 -10.05 -19.55 7.41
C TYR A 66 -10.56 -20.11 6.07
N HIS A 67 -9.68 -20.59 5.21
CA HIS A 67 -10.02 -20.96 3.84
C HIS A 67 -9.97 -22.48 3.57
N GLY A 68 -9.44 -23.27 4.50
CA GLY A 68 -9.16 -24.69 4.26
C GLY A 68 -7.93 -24.88 3.36
N ASP A 69 -7.80 -26.04 2.75
CA ASP A 69 -6.65 -26.42 1.94
C ASP A 69 -6.70 -25.89 0.49
N ASP A 70 -7.87 -25.49 0.03
CA ASP A 70 -8.13 -25.13 -1.36
C ASP A 70 -8.24 -23.61 -1.52
N TYR A 71 -7.14 -22.93 -1.28
CA TYR A 71 -7.04 -21.48 -1.47
C TYR A 71 -5.79 -21.09 -2.25
N ALA A 72 -5.81 -19.91 -2.79
CA ALA A 72 -4.66 -19.27 -3.44
C ALA A 72 -4.58 -17.80 -3.06
N ILE A 73 -3.40 -17.23 -3.26
CA ILE A 73 -3.21 -15.78 -3.16
C ILE A 73 -3.43 -15.19 -4.54
N ALA A 74 -4.45 -14.35 -4.64
CA ALA A 74 -4.71 -13.59 -5.85
C ALA A 74 -3.95 -12.27 -5.83
N CYS A 75 -3.39 -11.90 -6.97
CA CYS A 75 -2.57 -10.71 -7.14
C CYS A 75 -1.38 -10.72 -6.16
N CYS A 76 -1.37 -9.81 -5.18
CA CYS A 76 -0.24 -9.67 -4.26
C CYS A 76 -0.50 -10.31 -2.87
N VAL A 77 -1.67 -10.13 -2.27
CA VAL A 77 -1.90 -10.49 -0.86
C VAL A 77 -3.30 -11.01 -0.55
N SER A 78 -4.16 -11.17 -1.55
CA SER A 78 -5.55 -11.54 -1.32
C SER A 78 -5.76 -13.03 -1.32
N SER A 79 -6.12 -13.55 -0.18
CA SER A 79 -6.42 -14.97 0.01
C SER A 79 -7.86 -15.28 -0.38
N MET A 80 -8.08 -16.27 -1.24
CA MET A 80 -9.39 -16.68 -1.74
C MET A 80 -9.48 -18.17 -1.97
N ARG A 81 -10.64 -18.77 -1.71
CA ARG A 81 -10.92 -20.16 -2.09
C ARG A 81 -11.11 -20.27 -3.59
N ILE A 82 -10.37 -21.19 -4.20
CA ILE A 82 -10.32 -21.35 -5.66
C ILE A 82 -11.70 -21.75 -6.20
N GLY A 83 -12.18 -21.00 -7.19
CA GLY A 83 -13.46 -21.23 -7.84
C GLY A 83 -14.71 -20.86 -7.01
N LYS A 84 -14.56 -20.51 -5.75
CA LYS A 84 -15.68 -20.24 -4.80
C LYS A 84 -15.75 -18.79 -4.34
N GLU A 85 -14.67 -18.06 -4.46
CA GLU A 85 -14.56 -16.68 -4.02
C GLU A 85 -13.99 -15.80 -5.10
N MET A 86 -14.40 -14.55 -5.10
CA MET A 86 -13.92 -13.52 -6.00
C MET A 86 -13.64 -12.25 -5.20
N GLN A 87 -12.57 -11.58 -5.54
CA GLN A 87 -12.21 -10.31 -4.94
C GLN A 87 -12.40 -9.18 -5.95
N PHE A 88 -13.10 -8.15 -5.53
CA PHE A 88 -13.16 -6.89 -6.26
C PHE A 88 -12.22 -5.87 -5.64
N PHE A 89 -11.22 -5.46 -6.41
CA PHE A 89 -10.23 -4.48 -6.03
C PHE A 89 -10.14 -3.42 -7.14
N GLY A 90 -10.83 -2.30 -6.95
CA GLY A 90 -10.97 -1.29 -7.99
C GLY A 90 -9.94 -0.16 -7.94
N ALA A 91 -9.45 0.18 -6.75
CA ALA A 91 -8.56 1.33 -6.58
C ALA A 91 -7.85 1.31 -5.22
N ARG A 92 -6.76 2.08 -5.12
CA ARG A 92 -6.10 2.41 -3.85
C ARG A 92 -6.31 3.86 -3.49
N ALA A 93 -6.55 4.14 -2.21
CA ALA A 93 -6.56 5.49 -1.67
C ALA A 93 -5.11 5.93 -1.38
N ASN A 94 -4.67 7.05 -1.97
CA ASN A 94 -3.33 7.60 -1.74
C ASN A 94 -3.35 8.50 -0.49
N LEU A 95 -2.88 7.98 0.64
CA LEU A 95 -2.86 8.71 1.91
C LEU A 95 -1.84 9.85 1.93
N ALA A 96 -0.72 9.70 1.25
CA ALA A 96 0.28 10.78 1.15
C ALA A 96 -0.29 11.99 0.41
N LYS A 97 -1.04 11.75 -0.67
CA LYS A 97 -1.75 12.80 -1.39
C LYS A 97 -2.88 13.41 -0.56
N CYS A 98 -3.58 12.58 0.22
CA CYS A 98 -4.59 13.03 1.17
C CYS A 98 -4.01 13.98 2.22
N LEU A 99 -2.83 13.67 2.77
CA LEU A 99 -2.13 14.55 3.70
C LEU A 99 -1.77 15.88 3.03
N LEU A 100 -1.29 15.86 1.80
CA LEU A 100 -0.94 17.08 1.06
C LEU A 100 -2.18 17.94 0.79
N TYR A 101 -3.32 17.32 0.44
CA TYR A 101 -4.60 18.03 0.32
C TYR A 101 -5.06 18.63 1.64
N ALA A 102 -4.84 17.95 2.76
CA ALA A 102 -5.16 18.49 4.08
C ALA A 102 -4.34 19.74 4.39
N LEU A 103 -3.05 19.74 4.04
CA LEU A 103 -2.19 20.93 4.20
C LEU A 103 -2.65 22.10 3.33
N ASN A 104 -3.17 21.82 2.14
CA ASN A 104 -3.56 22.80 1.12
C ASN A 104 -5.06 23.15 1.12
N GLY A 105 -5.80 22.80 2.17
CA GLY A 105 -7.23 23.10 2.26
C GLY A 105 -8.09 22.44 1.18
N GLY A 106 -7.68 21.25 0.70
CA GLY A 106 -8.38 20.48 -0.32
C GLY A 106 -8.00 20.81 -1.76
N VAL A 107 -6.99 21.65 -1.96
CA VAL A 107 -6.50 22.03 -3.30
C VAL A 107 -5.36 21.12 -3.73
N ASP A 108 -5.40 20.66 -4.97
CA ASP A 108 -4.32 19.89 -5.61
C ASP A 108 -3.17 20.83 -6.02
N GLU A 109 -1.96 20.52 -5.59
CA GLU A 109 -0.77 21.34 -5.81
C GLU A 109 -0.31 21.36 -7.28
N ILE A 110 -0.71 20.35 -8.07
CA ILE A 110 -0.36 20.27 -9.50
C ILE A 110 -1.39 20.98 -10.37
N SER A 111 -2.65 20.55 -10.28
CA SER A 111 -3.72 21.08 -11.12
C SER A 111 -4.27 22.41 -10.63
N LYS A 112 -3.95 22.82 -9.40
CA LYS A 112 -4.44 24.03 -8.74
C LYS A 112 -5.97 24.07 -8.55
N LYS A 113 -6.61 22.90 -8.63
CA LYS A 113 -8.06 22.78 -8.50
C LYS A 113 -8.46 22.31 -7.10
N GLN A 114 -9.62 22.77 -6.66
CA GLN A 114 -10.27 22.23 -5.46
C GLN A 114 -10.75 20.82 -5.78
N VAL A 115 -10.15 19.80 -5.16
CA VAL A 115 -10.49 18.38 -5.35
C VAL A 115 -11.17 17.77 -4.14
N GLY A 116 -10.88 18.26 -2.95
CA GLY A 116 -11.51 17.86 -1.69
C GLY A 116 -12.45 18.95 -1.15
N PRO A 117 -13.04 18.71 0.03
CA PRO A 117 -13.78 19.77 0.74
C PRO A 117 -12.89 20.98 0.98
N LYS A 118 -13.50 22.15 0.96
CA LYS A 118 -12.79 23.38 1.23
C LYS A 118 -12.56 23.50 2.74
N PHE A 119 -11.36 23.28 3.18
CA PHE A 119 -10.90 23.53 4.54
C PHE A 119 -10.00 24.77 4.57
N ARG A 120 -9.76 25.28 5.78
CA ARG A 120 -8.68 26.25 5.97
C ARG A 120 -7.35 25.52 5.78
N ALA A 121 -6.52 25.98 4.86
CA ALA A 121 -5.16 25.47 4.69
C ALA A 121 -4.34 25.66 5.97
N VAL A 122 -3.29 24.88 6.14
CA VAL A 122 -2.33 25.09 7.22
C VAL A 122 -1.54 26.37 6.93
N GLU A 123 -1.63 27.32 7.83
CA GLU A 123 -0.95 28.61 7.75
C GLU A 123 0.33 28.61 8.60
N GLY A 124 1.18 29.64 8.40
CA GLY A 124 2.42 29.79 9.17
C GLY A 124 3.66 29.16 8.51
N ASP A 125 4.81 29.48 9.06
CA ASP A 125 6.11 29.02 8.56
C ASP A 125 6.55 27.68 9.13
N THR A 126 5.82 27.16 10.11
CA THR A 126 6.07 25.85 10.74
C THR A 126 4.77 25.08 10.82
N LEU A 127 4.84 23.77 10.55
CA LEU A 127 3.70 22.88 10.69
C LEU A 127 3.52 22.48 12.15
N GLU A 128 2.32 22.73 12.70
CA GLU A 128 1.94 22.32 14.04
C GLU A 128 1.25 20.95 13.98
N TYR A 129 1.73 19.99 14.79
CA TYR A 129 1.32 18.59 14.71
C TYR A 129 -0.20 18.42 14.90
N ASP A 130 -0.78 19.02 15.92
CA ASP A 130 -2.19 18.84 16.24
C ASP A 130 -3.10 19.46 15.16
N ASP A 131 -2.74 20.62 14.60
CA ASP A 131 -3.47 21.25 13.49
C ASP A 131 -3.42 20.39 12.21
N VAL A 132 -2.25 19.83 11.91
CA VAL A 132 -2.08 18.93 10.75
C VAL A 132 -2.88 17.65 10.92
N VAL A 133 -2.84 17.03 12.11
CA VAL A 133 -3.58 15.77 12.39
C VAL A 133 -5.09 15.99 12.33
N GLU A 134 -5.60 17.10 12.87
CA GLU A 134 -7.03 17.44 12.79
C GLU A 134 -7.49 17.52 11.33
N LYS A 135 -6.81 18.34 10.52
CA LYS A 135 -7.13 18.52 9.09
C LYS A 135 -6.97 17.23 8.29
N PHE A 136 -5.94 16.44 8.59
CA PHE A 136 -5.75 15.16 7.96
C PHE A 136 -6.88 14.17 8.27
N ASN A 137 -7.35 14.13 9.52
CA ASN A 137 -8.47 13.28 9.92
C ASN A 137 -9.77 13.70 9.22
N ASP A 138 -10.04 14.99 9.05
CA ASP A 138 -11.22 15.47 8.33
C ASP A 138 -11.15 15.10 6.85
N MET A 139 -9.98 15.28 6.23
CA MET A 139 -9.76 14.88 4.85
C MET A 139 -9.89 13.36 4.67
N MET A 140 -9.41 12.57 5.61
CA MET A 140 -9.53 11.11 5.61
C MET A 140 -11.00 10.66 5.69
N ARG A 141 -11.82 11.29 6.53
CA ARG A 141 -13.26 10.97 6.60
C ARG A 141 -13.96 11.22 5.26
N TRP A 142 -13.68 12.34 4.63
CA TRP A 142 -14.20 12.62 3.29
C TRP A 142 -13.69 11.61 2.25
N LEU A 143 -12.38 11.36 2.22
CA LEU A 143 -11.77 10.40 1.29
C LEU A 143 -12.37 9.01 1.45
N ALA A 144 -12.60 8.54 2.68
CA ALA A 144 -13.21 7.24 2.93
C ALA A 144 -14.60 7.14 2.30
N GLY A 145 -15.44 8.17 2.43
CA GLY A 145 -16.75 8.22 1.79
C GLY A 145 -16.67 8.19 0.26
N VAL A 146 -15.81 9.01 -0.32
CA VAL A 146 -15.60 9.04 -1.78
C VAL A 146 -15.05 7.70 -2.29
N TYR A 147 -14.11 7.12 -1.58
CA TYR A 147 -13.47 5.86 -1.93
C TYR A 147 -14.49 4.70 -1.95
N VAL A 148 -15.28 4.56 -0.88
CA VAL A 148 -16.33 3.53 -0.80
C VAL A 148 -17.37 3.71 -1.90
N ASN A 149 -17.82 4.95 -2.14
CA ASN A 149 -18.79 5.23 -3.21
C ASN A 149 -18.23 4.90 -4.59
N ALA A 150 -16.98 5.26 -4.86
CA ALA A 150 -16.31 4.94 -6.12
C ALA A 150 -16.23 3.41 -6.35
N LEU A 151 -15.82 2.65 -5.33
CA LEU A 151 -15.79 1.19 -5.42
C LEU A 151 -17.19 0.59 -5.60
N ASN A 152 -18.20 1.09 -4.92
CA ASN A 152 -19.59 0.65 -5.12
C ASN A 152 -20.07 0.89 -6.56
N ILE A 153 -19.72 2.03 -7.16
CA ILE A 153 -20.04 2.32 -8.56
C ILE A 153 -19.33 1.33 -9.49
N ILE A 154 -18.03 1.07 -9.24
CA ILE A 154 -17.26 0.10 -10.03
C ILE A 154 -17.91 -1.29 -9.95
N HIS A 155 -18.26 -1.77 -8.75
CA HIS A 155 -18.93 -3.06 -8.56
C HIS A 155 -20.30 -3.11 -9.25
N TYR A 156 -21.09 -2.05 -9.13
CA TYR A 156 -22.36 -1.93 -9.83
C TYR A 156 -22.21 -2.05 -11.35
N MET A 157 -21.18 -1.40 -11.92
CA MET A 157 -20.90 -1.45 -13.36
C MET A 157 -20.49 -2.85 -13.80
N HIS A 158 -19.67 -3.54 -13.00
CA HIS A 158 -19.31 -4.93 -13.26
C HIS A 158 -20.54 -5.85 -13.22
N ASP A 159 -21.41 -5.70 -12.23
CA ASP A 159 -22.66 -6.47 -12.16
C ASP A 159 -23.58 -6.17 -13.34
N LYS A 160 -23.77 -4.90 -13.68
CA LYS A 160 -24.64 -4.46 -14.76
C LYS A 160 -24.22 -4.97 -16.13
N TYR A 161 -22.92 -4.95 -16.42
CA TYR A 161 -22.37 -5.32 -17.72
C TYR A 161 -21.78 -6.72 -17.75
N CYS A 162 -21.75 -7.41 -16.63
CA CYS A 162 -21.29 -8.80 -16.50
C CYS A 162 -19.90 -9.06 -17.11
N TYR A 163 -18.95 -8.18 -16.88
CA TYR A 163 -17.60 -8.29 -17.44
C TYR A 163 -16.91 -9.59 -17.08
N GLU A 164 -17.16 -10.11 -15.87
CA GLU A 164 -16.54 -11.33 -15.36
C GLU A 164 -17.21 -12.63 -15.84
N ARG A 165 -18.32 -12.53 -16.59
CA ARG A 165 -19.09 -13.73 -17.00
C ARG A 165 -18.23 -14.78 -17.67
N ILE A 166 -17.27 -14.40 -18.49
CA ILE A 166 -16.34 -15.33 -19.17
C ILE A 166 -15.41 -15.99 -18.15
N GLN A 167 -14.89 -15.22 -17.20
CA GLN A 167 -14.01 -15.72 -16.14
C GLN A 167 -14.76 -16.66 -15.19
N MET A 168 -16.03 -16.39 -14.93
CA MET A 168 -16.89 -17.18 -14.04
C MET A 168 -17.25 -18.57 -14.60
N ALA A 169 -16.90 -18.88 -15.84
CA ALA A 169 -17.08 -20.22 -16.40
C ALA A 169 -16.32 -21.32 -15.63
N LEU A 170 -15.27 -20.93 -14.90
CA LEU A 170 -14.46 -21.84 -14.07
C LEU A 170 -14.79 -21.74 -12.57
N HIS A 171 -15.84 -21.03 -12.21
CA HIS A 171 -16.28 -20.84 -10.84
C HIS A 171 -17.53 -21.66 -10.51
N ASP A 172 -17.75 -21.84 -9.22
CA ASP A 172 -18.99 -22.44 -8.72
C ASP A 172 -20.20 -21.57 -9.08
N LYS A 173 -21.39 -22.17 -9.06
CA LYS A 173 -22.66 -21.47 -9.34
C LYS A 173 -22.88 -20.25 -8.42
N HIS A 174 -22.48 -20.36 -7.16
CA HIS A 174 -22.59 -19.32 -6.15
C HIS A 174 -21.21 -18.89 -5.70
N VAL A 175 -20.74 -17.76 -6.22
CA VAL A 175 -19.44 -17.17 -5.89
C VAL A 175 -19.62 -16.13 -4.80
N HIS A 176 -18.88 -16.27 -3.72
CA HIS A 176 -18.82 -15.24 -2.68
C HIS A 176 -17.89 -14.11 -3.14
N ARG A 177 -18.37 -12.88 -3.09
CA ARG A 177 -17.61 -11.69 -3.50
C ARG A 177 -17.11 -10.93 -2.30
N TRP A 178 -15.82 -10.65 -2.30
CA TRP A 178 -15.18 -9.83 -1.28
C TRP A 178 -14.95 -8.41 -1.80
N PHE A 179 -15.34 -7.44 -1.00
CA PHE A 179 -15.02 -6.05 -1.24
C PHE A 179 -13.59 -5.79 -0.72
N ALA A 180 -12.65 -5.57 -1.63
CA ALA A 180 -11.26 -5.34 -1.26
C ALA A 180 -10.93 -3.86 -1.29
N THR A 181 -10.41 -3.38 -0.18
CA THR A 181 -9.90 -2.01 -0.04
C THR A 181 -8.38 -2.00 -0.02
N GLY A 182 -7.78 -0.91 -0.48
CA GLY A 182 -6.34 -0.74 -0.45
C GLY A 182 -5.93 0.70 -0.20
N ILE A 183 -4.81 0.86 0.45
CA ILE A 183 -4.18 2.16 0.70
C ILE A 183 -2.75 2.16 0.16
N ALA A 184 -2.26 3.34 -0.17
CA ALA A 184 -0.87 3.59 -0.55
C ALA A 184 -0.35 4.81 0.19
N GLY A 185 0.97 4.87 0.41
CA GLY A 185 1.62 6.02 1.03
C GLY A 185 1.50 6.08 2.56
N LEU A 186 1.16 4.98 3.24
CA LEU A 186 1.05 4.93 4.69
C LEU A 186 2.39 5.25 5.38
N SER A 187 3.49 4.69 4.90
CA SER A 187 4.84 4.97 5.42
C SER A 187 5.19 6.46 5.28
N VAL A 188 4.88 7.04 4.11
CA VAL A 188 5.12 8.48 3.86
C VAL A 188 4.34 9.35 4.86
N VAL A 189 3.09 9.00 5.14
CA VAL A 189 2.28 9.72 6.14
C VAL A 189 2.86 9.55 7.54
N ALA A 190 3.23 8.32 7.93
CA ALA A 190 3.81 8.05 9.24
C ALA A 190 5.11 8.82 9.46
N ASP A 191 6.01 8.81 8.48
CA ASP A 191 7.28 9.54 8.52
C ASP A 191 7.05 11.05 8.53
N SER A 192 6.08 11.55 7.75
CA SER A 192 5.71 12.97 7.71
C SER A 192 5.18 13.45 9.06
N LEU A 193 4.23 12.74 9.64
CA LEU A 193 3.67 13.07 10.95
C LEU A 193 4.71 12.95 12.07
N SER A 194 5.60 11.96 12.00
CA SER A 194 6.72 11.84 12.91
C SER A 194 7.67 13.04 12.80
N ALA A 195 8.03 13.44 11.59
CA ALA A 195 8.87 14.62 11.37
C ALA A 195 8.22 15.89 11.91
N ILE A 196 6.93 16.10 11.64
CA ILE A 196 6.18 17.27 12.13
C ILE A 196 6.11 17.28 13.66
N LYS A 197 5.97 16.13 14.30
CA LYS A 197 5.88 16.00 15.75
C LYS A 197 7.20 16.28 16.48
N TYR A 198 8.32 15.82 15.92
CA TYR A 198 9.63 15.79 16.60
C TYR A 198 10.66 16.76 16.02
N ALA A 199 10.36 17.43 14.92
CA ALA A 199 11.25 18.41 14.31
C ALA A 199 10.47 19.67 13.92
N LYS A 200 11.19 20.77 13.65
CA LYS A 200 10.59 21.96 13.03
C LYS A 200 10.51 21.73 11.52
N VAL A 201 9.30 21.58 11.02
CA VAL A 201 9.03 21.35 9.60
C VAL A 201 8.47 22.61 8.96
N HIS A 202 9.14 23.09 7.94
CA HIS A 202 8.75 24.29 7.19
C HIS A 202 8.16 23.88 5.84
N PRO A 203 6.90 24.18 5.56
CA PRO A 203 6.33 23.90 4.24
C PRO A 203 6.97 24.80 3.18
N VAL A 204 7.32 24.21 2.05
CA VAL A 204 7.73 24.99 0.88
C VAL A 204 6.51 25.23 0.02
N ARG A 205 6.09 26.48 -0.08
CA ARG A 205 4.91 26.91 -0.81
C ARG A 205 5.30 27.54 -2.14
N ASP A 206 4.44 27.36 -3.13
CA ASP A 206 4.57 28.04 -4.42
C ASP A 206 3.98 29.47 -4.36
N GLU A 207 3.95 30.14 -5.50
CA GLU A 207 3.40 31.50 -5.65
C GLU A 207 1.92 31.61 -5.27
N GLN A 208 1.18 30.49 -5.27
CA GLN A 208 -0.23 30.40 -4.85
C GLN A 208 -0.39 29.95 -3.40
N ALA A 209 0.69 29.97 -2.63
CA ALA A 209 0.77 29.52 -1.24
C ALA A 209 0.42 28.03 -1.03
N LEU A 210 0.50 27.19 -2.08
CA LEU A 210 0.28 25.77 -1.97
C LEU A 210 1.56 25.05 -1.58
N SER A 211 1.47 24.20 -0.56
CA SER A 211 2.56 23.34 -0.12
C SER A 211 2.75 22.18 -1.10
N TRP A 212 3.94 21.98 -1.61
CA TRP A 212 4.29 20.87 -2.49
C TRP A 212 5.44 20.01 -1.94
N THR A 213 6.19 20.53 -0.98
CA THR A 213 7.22 19.81 -0.23
C THR A 213 7.45 20.50 1.12
N SER A 214 8.28 19.92 1.97
CA SER A 214 8.67 20.54 3.24
C SER A 214 10.16 20.30 3.51
N ARG A 215 10.74 21.18 4.32
CA ARG A 215 12.10 21.05 4.82
C ARG A 215 12.07 20.90 6.33
N SER A 216 12.75 19.90 6.85
CA SER A 216 12.89 19.71 8.29
C SER A 216 14.31 20.10 8.73
N ARG A 217 14.39 20.74 9.89
CA ARG A 217 15.64 20.96 10.60
C ARG A 217 15.56 20.18 11.90
N ALA A 218 16.39 19.15 12.05
CA ALA A 218 16.46 18.38 13.28
C ALA A 218 16.96 19.31 14.41
N THR A 219 16.15 19.44 15.46
CA THR A 219 16.63 19.94 16.74
C THR A 219 17.30 18.78 17.43
N SER A 220 18.58 18.91 17.77
CA SER A 220 19.49 17.97 18.43
C SER A 220 18.86 16.75 19.12
N PRO A 221 19.38 15.55 18.92
CA PRO A 221 18.79 14.32 19.45
C PRO A 221 19.24 14.08 20.90
N SER A 222 18.35 14.27 21.83
CA SER A 222 18.43 13.49 23.06
C SER A 222 17.27 12.50 23.03
N THR A 223 17.60 11.22 22.93
CA THR A 223 16.69 10.06 22.91
C THR A 223 15.88 9.80 21.62
N ALA A 224 16.55 9.38 20.58
CA ALA A 224 15.91 8.55 19.56
C ALA A 224 16.76 7.30 19.37
N THR A 225 16.20 6.18 19.76
CA THR A 225 16.75 4.86 19.54
C THR A 225 16.81 4.61 18.05
N THR A 226 18.03 4.53 17.53
CA THR A 226 18.47 3.81 16.33
C THR A 226 17.60 3.87 15.07
N THR A 227 17.74 4.94 14.32
CA THR A 227 17.82 4.86 12.86
C THR A 227 18.87 5.88 12.44
N THR A 228 19.90 5.43 11.73
CA THR A 228 21.01 6.23 11.24
C THR A 228 20.50 7.43 10.42
N ALA A 229 20.27 8.55 11.07
CA ALA A 229 20.07 9.83 10.41
C ALA A 229 21.43 10.43 10.12
N SER A 230 21.89 10.27 8.88
CA SER A 230 22.95 11.11 8.37
C SER A 230 22.47 12.56 8.40
N THR A 231 23.30 13.46 8.85
CA THR A 231 23.14 14.90 8.84
C THR A 231 23.11 15.42 7.39
N SER A 232 22.03 15.22 6.71
CA SER A 232 21.72 15.85 5.43
C SER A 232 20.28 16.36 5.49
N SER A 233 20.07 17.56 5.00
CA SER A 233 18.77 18.19 4.88
C SER A 233 17.83 17.27 4.11
N HIS A 234 16.94 16.55 4.81
CA HIS A 234 15.97 15.70 4.15
C HIS A 234 14.89 16.56 3.50
N THR A 235 14.95 16.64 2.20
CA THR A 235 13.86 17.17 1.37
C THR A 235 12.83 16.05 1.23
N MET A 236 11.67 16.22 1.82
CA MET A 236 10.56 15.29 1.67
C MET A 236 9.91 15.55 0.32
N LEU A 237 10.33 14.82 -0.68
CA LEU A 237 9.76 14.88 -2.02
C LEU A 237 8.53 13.97 -2.08
N CYS A 238 7.33 14.55 -2.03
CA CYS A 238 6.14 13.88 -2.55
C CYS A 238 6.19 13.90 -4.09
N THR A 239 7.06 13.11 -4.68
CA THR A 239 7.00 12.89 -6.13
C THR A 239 5.85 11.94 -6.43
N SER A 240 4.71 12.48 -6.85
CA SER A 240 3.66 11.70 -7.48
C SER A 240 4.09 11.35 -8.91
N SER A 241 4.87 10.29 -9.08
CA SER A 241 5.00 9.71 -10.41
C SER A 241 3.73 8.89 -10.71
N TRP A 242 2.76 9.53 -11.32
CA TRP A 242 1.72 8.82 -12.06
C TRP A 242 2.33 8.44 -13.41
N SER A 243 2.82 7.21 -13.53
CA SER A 243 2.97 6.63 -14.84
C SER A 243 1.56 6.23 -15.30
N THR A 244 0.98 7.02 -16.18
CA THR A 244 -0.09 6.60 -17.08
C THR A 244 0.50 5.55 -17.99
N SER A 245 0.33 4.29 -17.68
CA SER A 245 0.41 3.21 -18.66
C SER A 245 -1.02 2.93 -19.12
N ALA A 246 -1.23 3.28 -20.39
CA ALA A 246 -2.40 2.91 -21.16
C ALA A 246 -2.57 1.38 -21.26
#